data_abb66c2dc6a8f6a17ab8a958d878bf86
#
_entry.id   abb66c2dc6a8f6a17ab8a958d878bf86
#
_cell.length_a   1.000
_cell.length_b   1.000
_cell.length_c   1.000
_cell.angle_alpha   90.00
_cell.angle_beta   90.00
_cell.angle_gamma   90.00
#
_symmetry.space_group_name_H-M   'P 1'
#
loop_
_entity.id
_entity.type
_entity.pdbx_description
1 polymer ?
#
loop_
_entity_poly.entity_id
_entity_poly.type
_entity_poly.pdbx_seq_one_letter_code
_entity_poly.pdbx_strand_id
1 'polypeptide(L)'
;KQIMTLVLQLQTPRIGTYNLSCGPEGLFILDTNEKRIDLEILQLSFDSIVHRPQYEVVSEDINNNVTPDLKKTKFSNQYLLIPQNNFVTEDVKILEICKFLKPTCDLLSINFFSQGGPHIKFQSMKLEKDEYKINISQNGITIYANDYGGRFYAIITLIHLISYYDSKLPLGEIEDRPYFVWRGMHLDCSRQFHTVKHIKRLLIYMGMFKLNRFHWHLTDNEAWRLDLNCYPNLARQSSFRGYKQLIPPLYGSGFEKSGGYYSREEVKDIIAFAKKLNIEVMPEIDLPAHSWALTQVMPELYDHASNMHSEDVGSYKNNTINPSLESTWNFLNNIIAEISDLFSFHIIHVGVDERPKSS
;
A
#
# COMPACT_ATOMS: atom_id res chain seq x y z
N LYS A 1 19.53 -44.40 1.94
CA LYS A 1 18.77 -43.23 1.59
C LYS A 1 18.93 -43.02 0.09
N GLN A 2 17.89 -43.20 -0.67
CA GLN A 2 17.91 -42.91 -2.11
C GLN A 2 17.66 -41.42 -2.28
N ILE A 3 18.62 -40.69 -2.82
CA ILE A 3 18.44 -39.25 -3.15
C ILE A 3 17.84 -39.19 -4.55
N MET A 4 16.69 -38.63 -4.66
CA MET A 4 16.06 -38.33 -5.95
C MET A 4 16.21 -36.83 -6.21
N THR A 5 16.81 -36.46 -7.32
CA THR A 5 16.91 -35.05 -7.75
C THR A 5 15.82 -34.81 -8.78
N LEU A 6 14.99 -33.82 -8.51
CA LEU A 6 13.97 -33.32 -9.42
C LEU A 6 14.45 -32.01 -10.03
N VAL A 7 14.53 -31.98 -11.37
CA VAL A 7 14.83 -30.73 -12.09
C VAL A 7 13.54 -30.17 -12.63
N LEU A 8 13.15 -28.99 -12.15
CA LEU A 8 11.96 -28.27 -12.65
C LEU A 8 12.44 -27.10 -13.51
N GLN A 9 11.97 -27.08 -14.75
CA GLN A 9 12.15 -25.94 -15.65
C GLN A 9 10.86 -25.12 -15.66
N LEU A 10 10.93 -23.91 -15.12
CA LEU A 10 9.80 -22.96 -15.16
C LEU A 10 9.88 -22.14 -16.44
N GLN A 11 8.91 -22.29 -17.30
CA GLN A 11 8.73 -21.42 -18.46
C GLN A 11 7.73 -20.34 -18.13
N THR A 12 8.17 -19.08 -18.14
CA THR A 12 7.26 -17.96 -17.97
C THR A 12 6.99 -17.32 -19.34
N PRO A 13 5.73 -17.20 -19.75
CA PRO A 13 5.38 -16.67 -21.08
C PRO A 13 5.56 -15.14 -21.19
N ARG A 14 5.91 -14.45 -20.10
CA ARG A 14 6.09 -13.00 -20.08
C ARG A 14 7.44 -12.63 -19.48
N ILE A 15 8.09 -11.64 -20.10
CA ILE A 15 9.35 -11.07 -19.61
C ILE A 15 9.03 -10.28 -18.33
N GLY A 16 9.39 -10.85 -17.20
CA GLY A 16 9.36 -10.18 -15.89
C GLY A 16 10.74 -10.20 -15.28
N THR A 17 11.12 -9.15 -14.59
CA THR A 17 12.34 -9.14 -13.76
C THR A 17 12.07 -9.97 -12.51
N TYR A 18 12.51 -11.21 -12.50
CA TYR A 18 12.45 -12.05 -11.30
C TYR A 18 13.68 -11.81 -10.44
N ASN A 19 13.46 -11.61 -9.15
CA ASN A 19 14.51 -11.62 -8.15
C ASN A 19 14.71 -13.07 -7.66
N LEU A 20 15.89 -13.42 -7.18
CA LEU A 20 16.15 -14.70 -6.49
C LEU A 20 15.18 -14.97 -5.33
N SER A 21 14.69 -13.89 -4.68
CA SER A 21 13.66 -13.98 -3.64
C SER A 21 12.25 -14.35 -4.16
N CYS A 22 12.04 -14.37 -5.48
CA CYS A 22 10.78 -14.79 -6.10
C CYS A 22 10.78 -16.29 -6.47
N GLY A 23 11.81 -17.03 -6.09
CA GLY A 23 11.87 -18.48 -6.28
C GLY A 23 10.80 -19.21 -5.46
N PRO A 24 10.45 -20.42 -5.84
CA PRO A 24 9.46 -21.19 -5.10
C PRO A 24 9.98 -21.50 -3.69
N GLU A 25 9.20 -21.09 -2.67
CA GLU A 25 9.47 -21.42 -1.27
C GLU A 25 8.54 -22.56 -0.83
N GLY A 26 9.04 -23.45 0.05
CA GLY A 26 8.23 -24.49 0.64
C GLY A 26 7.70 -25.54 -0.33
N LEU A 27 8.47 -25.87 -1.38
CA LEU A 27 8.12 -26.96 -2.30
C LEU A 27 7.99 -28.28 -1.54
N PHE A 28 6.98 -29.07 -1.87
CA PHE A 28 6.75 -30.39 -1.30
C PHE A 28 6.15 -31.32 -2.34
N ILE A 29 6.27 -32.62 -2.09
CA ILE A 29 5.51 -33.67 -2.77
C ILE A 29 4.69 -34.46 -1.77
N LEU A 30 3.61 -35.07 -2.23
CA LEU A 30 2.85 -36.03 -1.44
C LEU A 30 3.16 -37.43 -1.92
N ASP A 31 3.41 -38.33 -1.00
CA ASP A 31 3.47 -39.76 -1.34
C ASP A 31 2.07 -40.34 -1.59
N THR A 32 2.00 -41.61 -1.95
CA THR A 32 0.73 -42.30 -2.23
C THR A 32 -0.20 -42.40 -1.02
N ASN A 33 0.29 -42.14 0.20
CA ASN A 33 -0.46 -42.09 1.45
C ASN A 33 -0.77 -40.63 1.90
N GLU A 34 -0.61 -39.66 1.01
CA GLU A 34 -0.77 -38.23 1.27
C GLU A 34 0.21 -37.67 2.33
N LYS A 35 1.31 -38.38 2.60
CA LYS A 35 2.34 -37.91 3.51
C LYS A 35 3.22 -36.89 2.80
N ARG A 36 3.39 -35.73 3.44
CA ARG A 36 4.24 -34.64 2.95
C ARG A 36 5.72 -35.02 2.99
N ILE A 37 6.43 -34.74 1.91
CA ILE A 37 7.87 -34.80 1.78
C ILE A 37 8.34 -33.41 1.33
N ASP A 38 9.02 -32.69 2.22
CA ASP A 38 9.58 -31.38 1.89
C ASP A 38 10.76 -31.54 0.93
N LEU A 39 10.85 -30.65 -0.06
CA LEU A 39 11.93 -30.60 -1.02
C LEU A 39 12.92 -29.51 -0.63
N GLU A 40 14.20 -29.84 -0.69
CA GLU A 40 15.28 -28.87 -0.53
C GLU A 40 15.67 -28.32 -1.89
N ILE A 41 15.72 -27.00 -2.02
CA ILE A 41 16.18 -26.33 -3.24
C ILE A 41 17.71 -26.25 -3.17
N LEU A 42 18.38 -27.12 -3.92
CA LEU A 42 19.84 -27.19 -3.93
C LEU A 42 20.46 -26.07 -4.77
N GLN A 43 19.81 -25.68 -5.86
CA GLN A 43 20.32 -24.67 -6.78
C GLN A 43 19.18 -24.06 -7.60
N LEU A 44 19.21 -22.74 -7.73
CA LEU A 44 18.44 -21.99 -8.72
C LEU A 44 19.40 -21.49 -9.80
N SER A 45 19.12 -21.78 -11.06
CA SER A 45 19.86 -21.24 -12.20
C SER A 45 18.91 -20.47 -13.13
N PHE A 46 19.39 -19.36 -13.66
CA PHE A 46 18.66 -18.56 -14.65
C PHE A 46 19.43 -18.56 -15.96
N ASP A 47 18.76 -18.88 -17.06
CA ASP A 47 19.37 -18.92 -18.39
C ASP A 47 19.72 -17.54 -18.94
N SER A 48 19.18 -16.48 -18.34
CA SER A 48 19.53 -15.11 -18.70
C SER A 48 19.57 -14.20 -17.47
N ILE A 49 20.71 -13.58 -17.24
CA ILE A 49 20.84 -12.48 -16.30
C ILE A 49 20.37 -11.23 -17.04
N VAL A 50 19.20 -10.73 -16.71
CA VAL A 50 18.78 -9.41 -17.14
C VAL A 50 19.67 -8.41 -16.43
N HIS A 51 20.63 -7.82 -17.15
CA HIS A 51 21.40 -6.70 -16.63
C HIS A 51 20.43 -5.59 -16.23
N ARG A 52 20.36 -5.26 -14.95
CA ARG A 52 19.68 -4.04 -14.52
C ARG A 52 20.41 -2.88 -15.21
N PRO A 53 19.71 -1.97 -15.90
CA PRO A 53 20.37 -0.76 -16.35
C PRO A 53 21.00 -0.10 -15.12
N GLN A 54 22.30 0.17 -15.20
CA GLN A 54 22.95 1.05 -14.23
C GLN A 54 22.35 2.43 -14.50
N TYR A 55 21.48 2.88 -13.59
CA TYR A 55 21.07 4.27 -13.61
C TYR A 55 22.29 5.09 -13.21
N GLU A 56 22.83 5.84 -14.15
CA GLU A 56 23.76 6.92 -13.80
C GLU A 56 23.02 7.82 -12.81
N VAL A 57 23.64 8.05 -11.67
CA VAL A 57 23.18 9.10 -10.74
C VAL A 57 23.37 10.40 -11.51
N VAL A 58 22.29 10.88 -12.13
CA VAL A 58 22.30 12.15 -12.82
C VAL A 58 22.62 13.22 -11.77
N SER A 59 23.69 13.91 -12.03
CA SER A 59 24.31 15.08 -11.37
C SER A 59 23.51 15.76 -10.26
N GLU A 60 24.26 16.09 -9.23
CA GLU A 60 24.04 16.97 -8.09
C GLU A 60 23.42 18.35 -8.42
N ASP A 61 22.22 18.37 -8.98
CA ASP A 61 21.44 19.59 -9.00
C ASP A 61 20.85 19.79 -7.61
N ILE A 62 21.41 20.73 -6.87
CA ILE A 62 21.15 21.07 -5.46
C ILE A 62 19.66 21.37 -5.16
N ASN A 63 18.81 21.43 -6.18
CA ASN A 63 17.37 21.68 -6.04
C ASN A 63 16.53 20.44 -5.72
N ASN A 64 17.09 19.22 -5.74
CA ASN A 64 16.33 17.96 -5.71
C ASN A 64 16.43 17.18 -4.39
N ASN A 65 16.63 17.85 -3.27
CA ASN A 65 16.80 17.20 -1.97
C ASN A 65 15.48 16.90 -1.23
N VAL A 66 14.37 17.22 -1.85
CA VAL A 66 13.02 16.96 -1.35
C VAL A 66 12.24 16.23 -2.44
N THR A 67 11.61 15.11 -2.08
CA THR A 67 10.78 14.35 -3.01
C THR A 67 9.31 14.36 -2.54
N PRO A 68 8.36 14.74 -3.42
CA PRO A 68 8.54 15.32 -4.76
C PRO A 68 9.16 16.72 -4.73
N ASP A 69 9.69 17.15 -5.89
CA ASP A 69 10.34 18.45 -6.06
C ASP A 69 9.44 19.61 -5.62
N LEU A 70 10.06 20.59 -4.96
CA LEU A 70 9.38 21.79 -4.50
C LEU A 70 9.10 22.74 -5.67
N LYS A 71 7.91 23.36 -5.70
CA LYS A 71 7.53 24.27 -6.78
C LYS A 71 8.38 25.53 -6.84
N LYS A 72 8.69 26.09 -5.69
CA LYS A 72 9.44 27.36 -5.65
C LYS A 72 10.24 27.44 -4.36
N THR A 73 11.51 27.73 -4.52
CA THR A 73 12.44 27.96 -3.42
C THR A 73 13.25 29.23 -3.66
N LYS A 74 13.53 29.95 -2.59
CA LYS A 74 14.46 31.09 -2.60
C LYS A 74 15.36 30.93 -1.39
N PHE A 75 16.51 30.31 -1.58
CA PHE A 75 17.50 30.12 -0.52
C PHE A 75 18.65 31.12 -0.67
N SER A 76 19.17 31.55 0.48
CA SER A 76 20.43 32.30 0.58
C SER A 76 21.59 31.36 0.93
N ASN A 77 22.83 31.89 0.85
CA ASN A 77 24.02 31.15 1.29
C ASN A 77 24.23 31.20 2.83
N GLN A 78 23.24 31.65 3.57
CA GLN A 78 23.26 31.67 5.05
C GLN A 78 22.42 30.53 5.58
N TYR A 79 22.71 30.07 6.79
CA TYR A 79 22.08 28.92 7.40
C TYR A 79 21.54 29.21 8.80
N LEU A 80 20.39 28.65 9.12
CA LEU A 80 19.88 28.47 10.46
C LEU A 80 20.54 27.22 11.05
N LEU A 81 21.27 27.35 12.15
CA LEU A 81 21.86 26.19 12.85
C LEU A 81 20.81 25.46 13.67
N ILE A 82 20.86 24.15 13.63
CA ILE A 82 19.94 23.26 14.34
C ILE A 82 20.76 22.26 15.18
N PRO A 83 21.21 22.64 16.36
CA PRO A 83 22.05 21.80 17.18
C PRO A 83 21.41 20.43 17.43
N GLN A 84 22.11 19.35 17.04
CA GLN A 84 21.62 17.96 17.19
C GLN A 84 20.23 17.70 16.58
N ASN A 85 19.86 18.43 15.52
CA ASN A 85 18.54 18.37 14.88
C ASN A 85 17.37 18.60 15.86
N ASN A 86 17.61 19.42 16.89
CA ASN A 86 16.62 19.75 17.90
C ASN A 86 15.77 20.97 17.51
N PHE A 87 14.46 20.87 17.66
CA PHE A 87 13.49 21.94 17.43
C PHE A 87 12.60 22.16 18.65
N VAL A 88 12.16 23.40 18.81
CA VAL A 88 11.20 23.80 19.84
C VAL A 88 9.89 24.21 19.15
N THR A 89 8.78 23.66 19.61
CA THR A 89 7.45 24.15 19.24
C THR A 89 6.47 24.00 20.40
N GLU A 90 5.66 25.04 20.63
CA GLU A 90 4.52 25.03 21.53
C GLU A 90 3.20 24.99 20.74
N ASP A 91 3.28 25.02 19.42
CA ASP A 91 2.11 25.00 18.56
C ASP A 91 1.46 23.60 18.55
N VAL A 92 0.26 23.51 19.10
CA VAL A 92 -0.48 22.24 19.26
C VAL A 92 -0.67 21.53 17.91
N LYS A 93 -0.90 22.27 16.82
CA LYS A 93 -1.14 21.70 15.50
C LYS A 93 0.11 21.06 14.91
N ILE A 94 1.28 21.62 15.20
CA ILE A 94 2.59 21.05 14.83
C ILE A 94 2.88 19.86 15.74
N LEU A 95 2.67 20.01 17.05
CA LEU A 95 2.92 18.96 18.04
C LEU A 95 2.14 17.67 17.74
N GLU A 96 0.90 17.76 17.31
CA GLU A 96 0.09 16.59 16.94
C GLU A 96 0.73 15.79 15.79
N ILE A 97 1.16 16.49 14.74
CA ILE A 97 1.83 15.87 13.58
C ILE A 97 3.17 15.25 14.00
N CYS A 98 3.99 16.02 14.74
CA CYS A 98 5.31 15.56 15.16
C CYS A 98 5.23 14.38 16.16
N LYS A 99 4.28 14.37 17.08
CA LYS A 99 4.02 13.22 17.97
C LYS A 99 3.66 11.96 17.18
N PHE A 100 2.83 12.09 16.17
CA PHE A 100 2.45 10.99 15.32
C PHE A 100 3.63 10.48 14.48
N LEU A 101 4.46 11.37 13.93
CA LEU A 101 5.65 11.05 13.14
C LEU A 101 6.88 10.71 14.01
N LYS A 102 6.78 10.75 15.34
CA LYS A 102 7.91 10.55 16.25
C LYS A 102 8.75 9.31 15.91
N PRO A 103 8.19 8.11 15.66
CA PRO A 103 8.99 6.94 15.33
C PRO A 103 9.85 7.13 14.06
N THR A 104 9.34 7.88 13.07
CA THR A 104 10.09 8.21 11.85
C THR A 104 11.16 9.25 12.13
N CYS A 105 10.83 10.28 12.92
CA CYS A 105 11.77 11.31 13.33
C CYS A 105 12.91 10.75 14.16
N ASP A 106 12.63 9.82 15.07
CA ASP A 106 13.65 9.15 15.90
C ASP A 106 14.66 8.37 15.02
N LEU A 107 14.18 7.67 13.98
CA LEU A 107 15.05 6.97 13.01
C LEU A 107 15.97 7.94 12.25
N LEU A 108 15.53 9.17 12.02
CA LEU A 108 16.28 10.22 11.33
C LEU A 108 17.04 11.14 12.31
N SER A 109 17.05 10.82 13.60
CA SER A 109 17.67 11.64 14.64
C SER A 109 17.15 13.09 14.69
N ILE A 110 15.84 13.31 14.40
CA ILE A 110 15.17 14.60 14.42
C ILE A 110 14.31 14.69 15.68
N ASN A 111 14.46 15.76 16.48
CA ASN A 111 13.75 15.91 17.72
C ASN A 111 12.97 17.24 17.78
N PHE A 112 11.63 17.16 17.70
CA PHE A 112 10.72 18.31 17.76
C PHE A 112 10.30 18.70 19.18
N PHE A 113 10.82 18.05 20.20
CA PHE A 113 10.38 18.21 21.61
C PHE A 113 11.50 18.63 22.54
N SER A 114 12.65 19.01 22.00
CA SER A 114 13.82 19.34 22.82
C SER A 114 13.85 20.81 23.23
N GLN A 115 14.62 21.12 24.26
CA GLN A 115 15.01 22.47 24.59
C GLN A 115 16.29 22.84 23.82
N GLY A 116 16.40 24.11 23.42
CA GLY A 116 17.66 24.63 22.86
C GLY A 116 17.83 24.55 21.35
N GLY A 117 16.75 24.35 20.60
CA GLY A 117 16.74 24.47 19.14
C GLY A 117 15.98 25.69 18.62
N PRO A 118 15.96 25.95 17.29
CA PRO A 118 15.14 27.00 16.70
C PRO A 118 13.65 26.70 16.87
N HIS A 119 12.86 27.76 17.01
CA HIS A 119 11.42 27.65 17.16
C HIS A 119 10.73 27.41 15.81
N ILE A 120 9.77 26.47 15.79
CA ILE A 120 8.83 26.28 14.68
C ILE A 120 7.47 26.82 15.08
N LYS A 121 6.89 27.70 14.28
CA LYS A 121 5.58 28.32 14.47
C LYS A 121 4.68 28.05 13.29
N PHE A 122 3.38 27.96 13.57
CA PHE A 122 2.35 27.87 12.52
C PHE A 122 1.55 29.19 12.48
N GLN A 123 1.29 29.67 11.26
CA GLN A 123 0.40 30.78 11.01
C GLN A 123 -0.65 30.39 9.96
N SER A 124 -1.92 30.64 10.23
CA SER A 124 -2.97 30.41 9.27
C SER A 124 -2.87 31.44 8.13
N MET A 125 -2.91 30.98 6.92
CA MET A 125 -2.90 31.81 5.71
C MET A 125 -3.93 31.23 4.72
N LYS A 126 -4.69 32.10 4.04
CA LYS A 126 -5.60 31.66 2.97
C LYS A 126 -4.79 31.19 1.77
N LEU A 127 -4.68 29.86 1.61
CA LEU A 127 -3.97 29.16 0.55
C LEU A 127 -4.91 28.11 -0.06
N GLU A 128 -4.52 27.52 -1.17
CA GLU A 128 -5.24 26.39 -1.76
C GLU A 128 -5.16 25.14 -0.88
N LYS A 129 -5.95 24.13 -1.20
CA LYS A 129 -5.90 22.84 -0.48
C LYS A 129 -4.52 22.21 -0.59
N ASP A 130 -3.99 21.74 0.55
CA ASP A 130 -2.67 21.09 0.67
C ASP A 130 -1.47 22.03 0.32
N GLU A 131 -1.73 23.31 0.03
CA GLU A 131 -0.68 24.31 -0.22
C GLU A 131 -0.07 24.79 1.10
N TYR A 132 1.22 25.08 1.07
CA TYR A 132 1.93 25.62 2.21
C TYR A 132 3.09 26.54 1.78
N LYS A 133 3.51 27.38 2.72
CA LYS A 133 4.75 28.15 2.62
C LYS A 133 5.58 27.93 3.89
N ILE A 134 6.90 27.97 3.75
CA ILE A 134 7.84 27.90 4.86
C ILE A 134 8.78 29.09 4.74
N ASN A 135 8.93 29.84 5.83
CA ASN A 135 9.96 30.86 5.97
C ASN A 135 10.99 30.39 7.00
N ILE A 136 12.25 30.31 6.58
CA ILE A 136 13.39 29.92 7.41
C ILE A 136 14.25 31.16 7.60
N SER A 137 14.34 31.65 8.83
CA SER A 137 15.10 32.85 9.22
C SER A 137 16.03 32.56 10.40
N GLN A 138 16.92 33.49 10.75
CA GLN A 138 17.76 33.38 11.95
C GLN A 138 16.95 33.28 13.24
N ASN A 139 15.69 33.74 13.24
CA ASN A 139 14.80 33.71 14.40
C ASN A 139 13.96 32.42 14.51
N GLY A 140 14.15 31.47 13.56
CA GLY A 140 13.40 30.21 13.52
C GLY A 140 12.63 30.01 12.23
N ILE A 141 11.66 29.10 12.27
CA ILE A 141 10.87 28.61 11.14
C ILE A 141 9.41 28.97 11.32
N THR A 142 8.80 29.57 10.30
CA THR A 142 7.35 29.81 10.26
C THR A 142 6.72 29.05 9.10
N ILE A 143 5.71 28.24 9.43
CA ILE A 143 4.90 27.49 8.46
C ILE A 143 3.58 28.23 8.27
N TYR A 144 3.21 28.47 7.02
CA TYR A 144 1.91 29.02 6.61
C TYR A 144 1.11 27.97 5.87
N ALA A 145 -0.12 27.70 6.28
CA ALA A 145 -1.06 26.82 5.60
C ALA A 145 -2.50 27.14 5.96
N ASN A 146 -3.44 26.69 5.12
CA ASN A 146 -4.87 26.85 5.38
C ASN A 146 -5.45 25.64 6.12
N ASP A 147 -5.00 24.43 5.78
CA ASP A 147 -5.59 23.16 6.18
C ASP A 147 -4.57 22.21 6.83
N TYR A 148 -5.05 21.03 7.21
CA TYR A 148 -4.21 19.99 7.81
C TYR A 148 -3.16 19.47 6.82
N GLY A 149 -3.54 19.25 5.55
CA GLY A 149 -2.65 18.71 4.53
C GLY A 149 -1.46 19.62 4.28
N GLY A 150 -1.69 20.95 4.14
CA GLY A 150 -0.61 21.91 3.99
C GLY A 150 0.36 21.91 5.18
N ARG A 151 -0.13 21.83 6.43
CA ARG A 151 0.72 21.71 7.63
C ARG A 151 1.51 20.41 7.63
N PHE A 152 0.85 19.31 7.34
CA PHE A 152 1.47 17.97 7.28
C PHE A 152 2.60 17.95 6.25
N TYR A 153 2.33 18.38 5.02
CA TYR A 153 3.35 18.39 3.95
C TYR A 153 4.49 19.37 4.20
N ALA A 154 4.25 20.50 4.89
CA ALA A 154 5.29 21.38 5.32
C ALA A 154 6.26 20.71 6.32
N ILE A 155 5.73 19.95 7.29
CA ILE A 155 6.56 19.18 8.22
C ILE A 155 7.34 18.09 7.51
N ILE A 156 6.72 17.36 6.56
CA ILE A 156 7.43 16.37 5.73
C ILE A 156 8.57 17.03 4.95
N THR A 157 8.34 18.19 4.35
CA THR A 157 9.39 18.95 3.64
C THR A 157 10.55 19.33 4.59
N LEU A 158 10.24 19.78 5.81
CA LEU A 158 11.27 20.07 6.79
C LEU A 158 12.07 18.82 7.18
N ILE A 159 11.40 17.67 7.37
CA ILE A 159 12.07 16.39 7.65
C ILE A 159 13.04 16.03 6.54
N HIS A 160 12.66 16.15 5.27
CA HIS A 160 13.54 15.88 4.14
C HIS A 160 14.75 16.83 4.12
N LEU A 161 14.51 18.14 4.30
CA LEU A 161 15.59 19.13 4.30
C LEU A 161 16.59 18.91 5.44
N ILE A 162 16.10 18.61 6.66
CA ILE A 162 16.93 18.32 7.82
C ILE A 162 17.79 17.06 7.57
N SER A 163 17.18 16.01 7.04
CA SER A 163 17.88 14.77 6.69
C SER A 163 18.99 14.98 5.66
N TYR A 164 18.82 15.96 4.79
CA TYR A 164 19.81 16.29 3.76
C TYR A 164 20.92 17.21 4.25
N TYR A 165 20.55 18.32 4.91
CA TYR A 165 21.50 19.38 5.26
C TYR A 165 22.26 19.13 6.59
N ASP A 166 21.86 18.15 7.34
CA ASP A 166 22.41 17.78 8.66
C ASP A 166 22.70 18.99 9.59
N SER A 167 21.96 19.10 10.67
CA SER A 167 22.14 20.12 11.71
C SER A 167 22.09 21.60 11.26
N LYS A 168 21.66 21.89 10.06
CA LYS A 168 21.47 23.26 9.53
C LYS A 168 20.41 23.28 8.44
N LEU A 169 19.79 24.44 8.20
CA LEU A 169 18.88 24.69 7.08
C LEU A 169 19.23 26.00 6.38
N PRO A 170 19.17 26.08 5.03
CA PRO A 170 19.39 27.33 4.32
C PRO A 170 18.30 28.33 4.68
N LEU A 171 18.69 29.60 4.91
CA LEU A 171 17.71 30.67 5.12
C LEU A 171 16.98 30.97 3.84
N GLY A 172 15.67 31.19 3.92
CA GLY A 172 14.89 31.53 2.75
C GLY A 172 13.43 31.14 2.82
N GLU A 173 12.83 31.03 1.68
CA GLU A 173 11.40 30.78 1.51
C GLU A 173 11.15 29.59 0.61
N ILE A 174 10.12 28.83 0.96
CA ILE A 174 9.57 27.72 0.20
C ILE A 174 8.10 27.99 -0.03
N GLU A 175 7.64 27.86 -1.27
CA GLU A 175 6.22 27.83 -1.63
C GLU A 175 5.97 26.53 -2.39
N ASP A 176 5.05 25.70 -1.88
CA ASP A 176 4.78 24.40 -2.49
C ASP A 176 3.30 24.04 -2.42
N ARG A 177 2.84 23.32 -3.44
CA ARG A 177 1.49 22.75 -3.55
C ARG A 177 1.51 21.53 -4.46
N PRO A 178 0.56 20.61 -4.33
CA PRO A 178 0.48 19.47 -5.22
C PRO A 178 0.30 19.87 -6.69
N TYR A 179 0.98 19.15 -7.62
CA TYR A 179 0.69 19.24 -9.05
C TYR A 179 -0.61 18.53 -9.41
N PHE A 180 -0.86 17.39 -8.76
CA PHE A 180 -2.03 16.55 -8.99
C PHE A 180 -2.83 16.42 -7.71
N VAL A 181 -4.14 16.54 -7.82
CA VAL A 181 -5.08 16.35 -6.70
C VAL A 181 -5.08 14.89 -6.25
N TRP A 182 -4.96 13.97 -7.18
CA TRP A 182 -4.90 12.52 -6.94
C TRP A 182 -3.47 12.01 -7.07
N ARG A 183 -2.92 11.50 -5.97
CA ARG A 183 -1.57 10.94 -5.90
C ARG A 183 -1.68 9.60 -5.16
N GLY A 184 -1.97 8.54 -5.92
CA GLY A 184 -2.32 7.24 -5.36
C GLY A 184 -1.21 6.22 -5.42
N MET A 185 -1.36 5.20 -4.58
CA MET A 185 -0.61 3.95 -4.63
C MET A 185 -1.58 2.79 -4.40
N HIS A 186 -1.47 1.76 -5.22
CA HIS A 186 -2.24 0.52 -5.16
C HIS A 186 -1.47 -0.56 -4.41
N LEU A 187 -2.17 -1.36 -3.61
CA LEU A 187 -1.61 -2.57 -2.98
C LEU A 187 -2.58 -3.73 -3.15
N ASP A 188 -2.12 -4.78 -3.83
CA ASP A 188 -2.84 -6.03 -3.94
C ASP A 188 -2.64 -6.89 -2.68
N CYS A 189 -3.70 -6.98 -1.88
CA CYS A 189 -3.75 -7.81 -0.69
C CYS A 189 -4.44 -9.15 -0.92
N SER A 190 -5.08 -9.35 -2.08
CA SER A 190 -5.72 -10.61 -2.42
C SER A 190 -4.71 -11.68 -2.82
N ARG A 191 -3.82 -11.38 -3.77
CA ARG A 191 -2.78 -12.33 -4.19
C ARG A 191 -1.79 -12.59 -3.09
N GLN A 192 -1.47 -11.58 -2.28
CA GLN A 192 -0.59 -11.71 -1.12
C GLN A 192 -1.18 -10.98 0.09
N PHE A 193 -1.40 -11.71 1.19
CA PHE A 193 -1.88 -11.10 2.43
C PHE A 193 -0.78 -10.25 3.09
N HIS A 194 -1.10 -9.01 3.38
CA HIS A 194 -0.24 -8.08 4.11
C HIS A 194 -0.83 -7.78 5.48
N THR A 195 -0.04 -7.92 6.54
CA THR A 195 -0.52 -7.61 7.89
C THR A 195 -0.81 -6.11 8.06
N VAL A 196 -1.66 -5.75 9.01
CA VAL A 196 -1.95 -4.35 9.38
C VAL A 196 -0.68 -3.54 9.62
N LYS A 197 0.34 -4.16 10.24
CA LYS A 197 1.65 -3.52 10.47
C LYS A 197 2.35 -3.16 9.16
N HIS A 198 2.31 -4.04 8.15
CA HIS A 198 2.92 -3.78 6.84
C HIS A 198 2.16 -2.67 6.10
N ILE A 199 0.83 -2.68 6.14
CA ILE A 199 0.01 -1.62 5.53
C ILE A 199 0.31 -0.27 6.17
N LYS A 200 0.34 -0.18 7.51
CA LYS A 200 0.69 1.07 8.21
C LYS A 200 2.09 1.57 7.86
N ARG A 201 3.06 0.66 7.68
CA ARG A 201 4.40 1.02 7.21
C ARG A 201 4.38 1.59 5.79
N LEU A 202 3.60 0.99 4.88
CA LEU A 202 3.41 1.52 3.52
C LEU A 202 2.79 2.92 3.57
N LEU A 203 1.75 3.12 4.38
CA LEU A 203 1.10 4.42 4.55
C LEU A 203 2.06 5.51 5.06
N ILE A 204 3.00 5.16 5.96
CA ILE A 204 4.06 6.09 6.38
C ILE A 204 4.91 6.52 5.18
N TYR A 205 5.36 5.56 4.36
CA TYR A 205 6.12 5.89 3.15
C TYR A 205 5.30 6.75 2.18
N MET A 206 4.04 6.41 1.96
CA MET A 206 3.15 7.22 1.13
C MET A 206 3.07 8.67 1.66
N GLY A 207 2.88 8.85 2.96
CA GLY A 207 2.86 10.17 3.60
C GLY A 207 4.17 10.93 3.43
N MET A 208 5.31 10.25 3.59
CA MET A 208 6.65 10.85 3.38
C MET A 208 6.87 11.31 1.94
N PHE A 209 6.28 10.64 0.95
CA PHE A 209 6.30 11.06 -0.46
C PHE A 209 5.08 11.90 -0.88
N LYS A 210 4.32 12.41 0.08
CA LYS A 210 3.14 13.26 -0.15
C LYS A 210 2.05 12.64 -1.03
N LEU A 211 1.96 11.30 -1.07
CA LEU A 211 0.85 10.58 -1.68
C LEU A 211 -0.39 10.68 -0.77
N ASN A 212 -1.59 10.72 -1.39
CA ASN A 212 -2.82 11.00 -0.64
C ASN A 212 -3.99 10.06 -0.95
N ARG A 213 -3.75 8.99 -1.70
CA ARG A 213 -4.77 7.97 -2.02
C ARG A 213 -4.16 6.59 -1.88
N PHE A 214 -4.70 5.79 -0.98
CA PHE A 214 -4.37 4.38 -0.84
C PHE A 214 -5.46 3.55 -1.51
N HIS A 215 -5.15 2.94 -2.64
CA HIS A 215 -6.02 2.02 -3.35
C HIS A 215 -5.77 0.61 -2.81
N TRP A 216 -6.75 0.09 -2.08
CA TRP A 216 -6.63 -1.16 -1.34
C TRP A 216 -7.41 -2.26 -2.04
N HIS A 217 -6.71 -3.09 -2.82
CA HIS A 217 -7.28 -4.22 -3.54
C HIS A 217 -7.47 -5.40 -2.58
N LEU A 218 -8.74 -5.66 -2.22
CA LEU A 218 -9.13 -6.54 -1.12
C LEU A 218 -9.65 -7.89 -1.59
N THR A 219 -10.08 -8.01 -2.84
CA THR A 219 -10.72 -9.22 -3.35
C THR A 219 -10.26 -9.54 -4.75
N ASP A 220 -10.06 -10.84 -5.01
CA ASP A 220 -9.69 -11.38 -6.31
C ASP A 220 -9.91 -12.91 -6.32
N ASN A 221 -9.50 -13.58 -7.38
CA ASN A 221 -9.57 -15.05 -7.52
C ASN A 221 -8.93 -15.79 -6.33
N GLU A 222 -7.91 -15.22 -5.71
CA GLU A 222 -7.09 -15.90 -4.72
C GLU A 222 -7.51 -15.64 -3.28
N ALA A 223 -8.35 -14.64 -3.03
CA ALA A 223 -8.92 -14.41 -1.69
C ALA A 223 -9.98 -13.30 -1.67
N TRP A 224 -10.84 -13.40 -0.67
CA TRP A 224 -11.69 -12.31 -0.19
C TRP A 224 -11.18 -11.85 1.19
N ARG A 225 -10.59 -10.66 1.30
CA ARG A 225 -9.86 -10.22 2.51
C ARG A 225 -10.65 -9.35 3.47
N LEU A 226 -11.89 -9.00 3.18
CA LEU A 226 -12.69 -8.09 3.99
C LEU A 226 -13.76 -8.86 4.80
N ASP A 227 -13.72 -8.76 6.12
CA ASP A 227 -14.75 -9.30 7.01
C ASP A 227 -15.99 -8.40 6.99
N LEU A 228 -17.12 -8.98 6.57
CA LEU A 228 -18.40 -8.30 6.46
C LEU A 228 -19.46 -9.01 7.32
N ASN A 229 -20.27 -8.22 8.03
CA ASN A 229 -21.36 -8.76 8.85
C ASN A 229 -22.47 -9.40 8.02
N CYS A 230 -22.74 -8.85 6.83
CA CYS A 230 -23.74 -9.39 5.92
C CYS A 230 -23.36 -10.78 5.37
N TYR A 231 -22.06 -11.12 5.32
CA TYR A 231 -21.54 -12.40 4.87
C TYR A 231 -20.37 -12.89 5.74
N PRO A 232 -20.59 -13.24 7.01
CA PRO A 232 -19.54 -13.48 8.01
C PRO A 232 -18.64 -14.69 7.70
N ASN A 233 -19.10 -15.61 6.85
CA ASN A 233 -18.32 -16.78 6.46
C ASN A 233 -17.44 -16.55 5.22
N LEU A 234 -17.70 -15.51 4.45
CA LEU A 234 -17.03 -15.28 3.17
C LEU A 234 -15.52 -15.13 3.37
N ALA A 235 -15.09 -14.13 4.13
CA ALA A 235 -13.66 -13.92 4.40
C ALA A 235 -13.02 -15.10 5.14
N ARG A 236 -13.72 -15.67 6.12
CA ARG A 236 -13.20 -16.79 6.93
C ARG A 236 -12.88 -18.02 6.12
N GLN A 237 -13.66 -18.31 5.07
CA GLN A 237 -13.48 -19.47 4.21
C GLN A 237 -12.54 -19.22 3.05
N SER A 238 -12.58 -18.04 2.42
CA SER A 238 -11.87 -17.74 1.19
C SER A 238 -10.57 -16.93 1.36
N SER A 239 -10.17 -16.61 2.60
CA SER A 239 -8.95 -15.82 2.84
C SER A 239 -7.70 -16.64 3.14
N PHE A 240 -7.85 -17.96 3.24
CA PHE A 240 -6.75 -18.86 3.54
C PHE A 240 -6.55 -19.86 2.43
N ARG A 241 -5.28 -20.10 2.12
CA ARG A 241 -4.85 -21.10 1.14
C ARG A 241 -3.88 -22.09 1.77
N GLY A 242 -3.77 -23.27 1.15
CA GLY A 242 -2.93 -24.36 1.63
C GLY A 242 -3.49 -25.71 1.23
N TYR A 243 -2.79 -26.78 1.62
CA TYR A 243 -3.28 -28.13 1.36
C TYR A 243 -4.62 -28.39 2.11
N LYS A 244 -5.61 -28.96 1.41
CA LYS A 244 -6.98 -29.17 1.91
C LYS A 244 -7.72 -27.91 2.38
N GLN A 245 -7.25 -26.71 2.03
CA GLN A 245 -8.05 -25.48 2.17
C GLN A 245 -8.94 -25.30 0.94
N LEU A 246 -9.98 -24.46 1.06
CA LEU A 246 -10.86 -24.09 -0.06
C LEU A 246 -10.04 -23.53 -1.23
N ILE A 247 -9.07 -22.68 -0.92
CA ILE A 247 -8.12 -22.16 -1.88
C ILE A 247 -6.84 -23.02 -1.79
N PRO A 248 -6.41 -23.69 -2.88
CA PRO A 248 -5.20 -24.50 -2.88
C PRO A 248 -3.93 -23.66 -2.70
N PRO A 249 -2.76 -24.29 -2.48
CA PRO A 249 -1.49 -23.57 -2.47
C PRO A 249 -1.26 -22.82 -3.80
N LEU A 250 -0.99 -21.53 -3.73
CA LEU A 250 -0.76 -20.64 -4.86
C LEU A 250 0.39 -19.67 -4.56
N TYR A 251 1.07 -19.18 -5.56
CA TYR A 251 2.16 -18.19 -5.43
C TYR A 251 3.22 -18.57 -4.39
N GLY A 252 3.59 -19.84 -4.34
CA GLY A 252 4.60 -20.33 -3.41
C GLY A 252 4.19 -20.39 -1.94
N SER A 253 2.88 -20.32 -1.62
CA SER A 253 2.41 -20.34 -0.23
C SER A 253 2.68 -21.66 0.53
N GLY A 254 3.10 -22.71 -0.16
CA GLY A 254 3.46 -23.97 0.46
C GLY A 254 2.25 -24.80 0.93
N PHE A 255 2.55 -25.84 1.71
CA PHE A 255 1.57 -26.81 2.18
C PHE A 255 0.69 -26.26 3.32
N GLU A 256 1.28 -25.50 4.23
CA GLU A 256 0.63 -25.04 5.44
C GLU A 256 -0.45 -23.99 5.14
N LYS A 257 -1.47 -23.94 6.01
CA LYS A 257 -2.48 -22.87 5.93
C LYS A 257 -1.82 -21.51 6.10
N SER A 258 -1.97 -20.65 5.10
CA SER A 258 -1.44 -19.29 5.07
C SER A 258 -2.48 -18.30 4.57
N GLY A 259 -2.30 -17.00 4.87
CA GLY A 259 -3.24 -15.96 4.50
C GLY A 259 -3.79 -15.21 5.70
N GLY A 260 -4.94 -14.59 5.52
CA GLY A 260 -5.64 -13.80 6.54
C GLY A 260 -6.68 -12.90 5.92
N TYR A 261 -7.43 -12.20 6.74
CA TYR A 261 -8.40 -11.18 6.34
C TYR A 261 -8.34 -10.03 7.35
N TYR A 262 -8.94 -8.92 7.00
CA TYR A 262 -9.01 -7.72 7.84
C TYR A 262 -10.38 -7.68 8.52
N SER A 263 -10.36 -7.62 9.85
CA SER A 263 -11.57 -7.35 10.63
C SER A 263 -12.04 -5.92 10.41
N ARG A 264 -13.28 -5.63 10.72
CA ARG A 264 -13.85 -4.27 10.63
C ARG A 264 -13.08 -3.27 11.51
N GLU A 265 -12.62 -3.72 12.68
CA GLU A 265 -11.82 -2.93 13.61
C GLU A 265 -10.45 -2.60 13.01
N GLU A 266 -9.80 -3.58 12.38
CA GLU A 266 -8.51 -3.37 11.70
C GLU A 266 -8.65 -2.42 10.52
N VAL A 267 -9.74 -2.52 9.74
CA VAL A 267 -10.02 -1.57 8.65
C VAL A 267 -10.21 -0.15 9.18
N LYS A 268 -11.00 0.04 10.23
CA LYS A 268 -11.19 1.34 10.89
C LYS A 268 -9.88 1.91 11.42
N ASP A 269 -9.04 1.07 12.02
CA ASP A 269 -7.73 1.45 12.54
C ASP A 269 -6.79 1.90 11.40
N ILE A 270 -6.77 1.19 10.27
CA ILE A 270 -6.01 1.59 9.07
C ILE A 270 -6.52 2.93 8.53
N ILE A 271 -7.83 3.12 8.40
CA ILE A 271 -8.44 4.37 7.90
C ILE A 271 -8.08 5.54 8.83
N ALA A 272 -8.22 5.36 10.14
CA ALA A 272 -7.87 6.38 11.13
C ALA A 272 -6.38 6.72 11.11
N PHE A 273 -5.53 5.72 10.89
CA PHE A 273 -4.09 5.91 10.74
C PHE A 273 -3.74 6.67 9.44
N ALA A 274 -4.33 6.27 8.31
CA ALA A 274 -4.14 6.93 7.02
C ALA A 274 -4.55 8.41 7.05
N LYS A 275 -5.67 8.73 7.72
CA LYS A 275 -6.16 10.10 7.88
C LYS A 275 -5.14 11.02 8.55
N LYS A 276 -4.36 10.51 9.53
CA LYS A 276 -3.27 11.27 10.17
C LYS A 276 -2.10 11.55 9.23
N LEU A 277 -2.00 10.82 8.12
CA LEU A 277 -1.01 11.03 7.06
C LEU A 277 -1.57 11.83 5.88
N ASN A 278 -2.77 12.39 6.01
CA ASN A 278 -3.51 13.06 4.93
C ASN A 278 -3.78 12.13 3.73
N ILE A 279 -4.06 10.83 4.01
CA ILE A 279 -4.33 9.79 3.01
C ILE A 279 -5.76 9.31 3.17
N GLU A 280 -6.51 9.29 2.07
CA GLU A 280 -7.82 8.64 1.97
C GLU A 280 -7.64 7.20 1.48
N VAL A 281 -8.40 6.27 2.06
CA VAL A 281 -8.36 4.84 1.73
C VAL A 281 -9.53 4.51 0.82
N MET A 282 -9.24 4.06 -0.39
CA MET A 282 -10.20 3.61 -1.39
C MET A 282 -10.19 2.08 -1.45
N PRO A 283 -11.28 1.41 -1.04
CA PRO A 283 -11.39 -0.03 -1.18
C PRO A 283 -11.64 -0.42 -2.63
N GLU A 284 -11.08 -1.55 -3.05
CA GLU A 284 -11.45 -2.22 -4.28
C GLU A 284 -12.05 -3.59 -3.99
N ILE A 285 -13.21 -3.83 -4.60
CA ILE A 285 -13.90 -5.12 -4.64
C ILE A 285 -14.05 -5.48 -6.11
N ASP A 286 -13.15 -6.30 -6.59
CA ASP A 286 -13.06 -6.61 -8.01
C ASP A 286 -14.17 -7.58 -8.44
N LEU A 287 -15.01 -7.12 -9.35
CA LEU A 287 -16.21 -7.77 -9.87
C LEU A 287 -16.49 -7.29 -11.31
N PRO A 288 -17.17 -8.04 -12.16
CA PRO A 288 -17.78 -9.36 -11.94
C PRO A 288 -16.81 -10.52 -12.11
N ALA A 289 -15.69 -10.34 -12.85
CA ALA A 289 -14.60 -11.31 -12.97
C ALA A 289 -13.76 -11.33 -11.67
N HIS A 290 -12.65 -12.05 -11.67
CA HIS A 290 -11.78 -12.16 -10.50
C HIS A 290 -12.50 -12.63 -9.21
N SER A 291 -13.59 -13.38 -9.38
CA SER A 291 -14.49 -13.74 -8.29
C SER A 291 -14.38 -15.22 -7.88
N TRP A 292 -13.31 -15.93 -8.25
CA TRP A 292 -13.23 -17.37 -7.97
C TRP A 292 -13.31 -17.67 -6.47
N ALA A 293 -12.58 -16.97 -5.62
CA ALA A 293 -12.65 -17.14 -4.18
C ALA A 293 -14.06 -16.88 -3.61
N LEU A 294 -14.79 -15.92 -4.19
CA LEU A 294 -16.19 -15.65 -3.86
C LEU A 294 -17.11 -16.80 -4.29
N THR A 295 -17.00 -17.27 -5.52
CA THR A 295 -17.89 -18.30 -6.08
C THR A 295 -17.66 -19.67 -5.46
N GLN A 296 -16.48 -19.93 -4.86
CA GLN A 296 -16.24 -21.16 -4.09
C GLN A 296 -17.04 -21.16 -2.76
N VAL A 297 -17.34 -20.01 -2.19
CA VAL A 297 -18.11 -19.87 -0.94
C VAL A 297 -19.60 -19.67 -1.24
N MET A 298 -19.92 -18.96 -2.34
CA MET A 298 -21.27 -18.57 -2.74
C MET A 298 -21.54 -19.00 -4.19
N PRO A 299 -21.68 -20.33 -4.43
CA PRO A 299 -21.87 -20.86 -5.78
C PRO A 299 -23.18 -20.42 -6.42
N GLU A 300 -24.15 -19.93 -5.65
CA GLU A 300 -25.41 -19.37 -6.14
C GLU A 300 -25.25 -18.06 -6.93
N LEU A 301 -24.07 -17.45 -6.91
CA LEU A 301 -23.75 -16.24 -7.68
C LEU A 301 -23.25 -16.55 -9.09
N TYR A 302 -22.93 -17.82 -9.36
CA TYR A 302 -22.45 -18.30 -10.64
C TYR A 302 -23.57 -19.06 -11.38
N ASP A 303 -23.62 -18.90 -12.71
CA ASP A 303 -24.58 -19.62 -13.54
C ASP A 303 -24.05 -21.01 -13.93
N HIS A 304 -24.49 -22.04 -13.21
CA HIS A 304 -24.14 -23.43 -13.50
C HIS A 304 -24.71 -23.97 -14.81
N ALA A 305 -25.70 -23.29 -15.42
CA ALA A 305 -26.33 -23.73 -16.67
C ALA A 305 -25.59 -23.28 -17.93
N SER A 306 -24.67 -22.33 -17.80
CA SER A 306 -23.88 -21.88 -18.94
C SER A 306 -22.76 -22.87 -19.24
N ASN A 307 -22.78 -23.46 -20.43
CA ASN A 307 -21.67 -24.27 -20.97
C ASN A 307 -20.43 -23.40 -21.33
N MET A 308 -20.31 -22.19 -20.80
CA MET A 308 -19.32 -21.19 -21.17
C MET A 308 -18.00 -21.33 -20.41
N HIS A 309 -17.56 -22.57 -20.19
CA HIS A 309 -16.29 -22.88 -19.51
C HIS A 309 -15.02 -22.48 -20.29
N SER A 310 -15.16 -22.03 -21.53
CA SER A 310 -14.01 -21.70 -22.39
C SER A 310 -13.51 -20.27 -22.24
N GLU A 311 -14.17 -19.42 -21.47
CA GLU A 311 -13.91 -17.99 -21.41
C GLU A 311 -13.57 -17.47 -20.00
N ASP A 312 -13.35 -18.38 -19.03
CA ASP A 312 -12.92 -18.00 -17.68
C ASP A 312 -11.54 -17.31 -17.71
N VAL A 313 -11.42 -16.23 -17.00
CA VAL A 313 -10.20 -15.41 -16.98
C VAL A 313 -9.13 -16.02 -16.09
N GLY A 314 -7.88 -16.03 -16.55
CA GLY A 314 -6.75 -16.41 -15.72
C GLY A 314 -6.69 -17.90 -15.32
N SER A 315 -7.32 -18.80 -16.09
CA SER A 315 -7.35 -20.25 -15.82
C SER A 315 -8.16 -20.68 -14.57
N TYR A 316 -8.93 -19.78 -14.00
CA TYR A 316 -9.87 -20.10 -12.91
C TYR A 316 -11.25 -20.37 -13.48
N LYS A 317 -11.77 -21.56 -13.27
CA LYS A 317 -13.15 -21.91 -13.69
C LYS A 317 -14.16 -21.24 -12.75
N ASN A 318 -15.26 -20.74 -13.33
CA ASN A 318 -16.35 -20.12 -12.57
C ASN A 318 -15.92 -18.88 -11.77
N ASN A 319 -15.03 -18.06 -12.32
CA ASN A 319 -14.50 -16.88 -11.63
C ASN A 319 -15.25 -15.57 -11.96
N THR A 320 -16.44 -15.67 -12.55
CA THR A 320 -17.26 -14.51 -12.88
C THR A 320 -18.66 -14.67 -12.32
N ILE A 321 -19.13 -13.70 -11.55
CA ILE A 321 -20.52 -13.69 -11.07
C ILE A 321 -21.48 -13.33 -12.18
N ASN A 322 -22.69 -13.91 -12.17
CA ASN A 322 -23.67 -13.72 -13.22
C ASN A 322 -24.61 -12.54 -12.91
N PRO A 323 -24.55 -11.44 -13.66
CA PRO A 323 -25.40 -10.26 -13.44
C PRO A 323 -26.88 -10.51 -13.77
N SER A 324 -27.23 -11.62 -14.44
CA SER A 324 -28.63 -11.97 -14.72
C SER A 324 -29.36 -12.59 -13.52
N LEU A 325 -28.63 -12.94 -12.46
CA LEU A 325 -29.22 -13.56 -11.26
C LEU A 325 -29.63 -12.48 -10.24
N GLU A 326 -30.81 -12.61 -9.68
CA GLU A 326 -31.28 -11.75 -8.59
C GLU A 326 -30.41 -11.86 -7.34
N SER A 327 -29.86 -13.06 -7.06
CA SER A 327 -28.91 -13.30 -5.97
C SER A 327 -27.67 -12.42 -6.09
N THR A 328 -27.17 -12.19 -7.30
CA THR A 328 -26.02 -11.29 -7.54
C THR A 328 -26.34 -9.86 -7.12
N TRP A 329 -27.50 -9.33 -7.48
CA TRP A 329 -27.89 -7.97 -7.12
C TRP A 329 -28.14 -7.82 -5.62
N ASN A 330 -28.74 -8.83 -4.98
CA ASN A 330 -28.91 -8.85 -3.54
C ASN A 330 -27.56 -8.88 -2.82
N PHE A 331 -26.61 -9.67 -3.30
CA PHE A 331 -25.24 -9.70 -2.80
C PHE A 331 -24.57 -8.32 -2.94
N LEU A 332 -24.59 -7.74 -4.13
CA LEU A 332 -23.97 -6.42 -4.41
C LEU A 332 -24.55 -5.32 -3.52
N ASN A 333 -25.86 -5.25 -3.40
CA ASN A 333 -26.53 -4.24 -2.58
C ASN A 333 -26.08 -4.33 -1.11
N ASN A 334 -26.00 -5.55 -0.56
CA ASN A 334 -25.59 -5.77 0.83
C ASN A 334 -24.13 -5.36 1.06
N ILE A 335 -23.20 -5.79 0.19
CA ILE A 335 -21.77 -5.47 0.38
C ILE A 335 -21.49 -4.00 0.17
N ILE A 336 -22.10 -3.36 -0.85
CA ILE A 336 -21.90 -1.93 -1.12
C ILE A 336 -22.40 -1.09 0.05
N ALA A 337 -23.56 -1.42 0.60
CA ALA A 337 -24.10 -0.72 1.77
C ALA A 337 -23.12 -0.82 2.96
N GLU A 338 -22.65 -2.01 3.30
CA GLU A 338 -21.76 -2.21 4.44
C GLU A 338 -20.36 -1.58 4.21
N ILE A 339 -19.82 -1.67 3.00
CA ILE A 339 -18.52 -1.05 2.64
C ILE A 339 -18.63 0.47 2.68
N SER A 340 -19.74 1.05 2.19
CA SER A 340 -19.98 2.50 2.24
C SER A 340 -20.05 3.03 3.67
N ASP A 341 -20.56 2.24 4.61
CA ASP A 341 -20.57 2.60 6.03
C ASP A 341 -19.20 2.43 6.70
N LEU A 342 -18.40 1.49 6.21
CA LEU A 342 -17.10 1.19 6.79
C LEU A 342 -16.00 2.16 6.35
N PHE A 343 -16.02 2.58 5.08
CA PHE A 343 -15.01 3.45 4.49
C PHE A 343 -15.49 4.90 4.41
N SER A 344 -14.71 5.82 4.99
CA SER A 344 -15.05 7.25 4.99
C SER A 344 -14.80 7.96 3.66
N PHE A 345 -14.06 7.36 2.76
CA PHE A 345 -13.86 7.87 1.40
C PHE A 345 -14.99 7.37 0.50
N HIS A 346 -15.77 8.29 -0.06
CA HIS A 346 -17.02 8.00 -0.78
C HIS A 346 -16.79 7.47 -2.21
N ILE A 347 -15.70 6.74 -2.44
CA ILE A 347 -15.37 6.07 -3.70
C ILE A 347 -15.01 4.62 -3.40
N ILE A 348 -15.70 3.70 -4.05
CA ILE A 348 -15.41 2.27 -4.07
C ILE A 348 -14.96 1.95 -5.49
N HIS A 349 -13.79 1.32 -5.64
CA HIS A 349 -13.35 0.77 -6.92
C HIS A 349 -13.97 -0.62 -7.10
N VAL A 350 -14.50 -0.91 -8.27
CA VAL A 350 -15.21 -2.16 -8.55
C VAL A 350 -14.47 -3.06 -9.54
N GLY A 351 -13.21 -2.74 -9.85
CA GLY A 351 -12.39 -3.46 -10.82
C GLY A 351 -12.94 -3.34 -12.24
N VAL A 352 -13.72 -4.33 -12.66
CA VAL A 352 -14.37 -4.44 -14.00
C VAL A 352 -13.37 -4.74 -15.13
N ASP A 353 -12.23 -5.29 -14.81
CA ASP A 353 -11.23 -5.72 -15.77
C ASP A 353 -11.43 -7.20 -16.17
N GLU A 354 -10.78 -7.58 -17.26
CA GLU A 354 -10.68 -8.95 -17.78
C GLU A 354 -12.02 -9.74 -17.84
N ARG A 355 -13.15 -9.03 -18.02
CA ARG A 355 -14.42 -9.75 -18.19
C ARG A 355 -14.37 -10.66 -19.41
N PRO A 356 -14.97 -11.87 -19.34
CA PRO A 356 -15.11 -12.73 -20.51
C PRO A 356 -15.80 -11.99 -21.64
N LYS A 357 -15.33 -12.19 -22.88
CA LYS A 357 -16.02 -11.71 -24.08
C LYS A 357 -17.23 -12.58 -24.33
N SER A 358 -18.19 -12.59 -23.46
CA SER A 358 -19.40 -13.33 -23.72
C SER A 358 -20.46 -12.43 -24.29
N SER A 359 -20.97 -12.93 -25.31
CA SER A 359 -22.29 -12.92 -25.90
C SER A 359 -23.27 -11.87 -25.39
#